data_358c14d15e1e7ce1e6964e61a2e9ba91
#
_entry.id   358c14d15e1e7ce1e6964e61a2e9ba91
#
_cell.length_a   1.000
_cell.length_b   1.000
_cell.length_c   1.000
_cell.angle_alpha   90.00
_cell.angle_beta   90.00
_cell.angle_gamma   90.00
#
_symmetry.space_group_name_H-M   'P 1'
#
loop_
_entity.id
_entity.type
_entity.pdbx_description
1 polymer ?
#
loop_
_entity_poly.entity_id
_entity_poly.type
_entity_poly.pdbx_seq_one_letter_code
_entity_poly.pdbx_strand_id
1 'polypeptide(L)'
;DLEHIKLHYREDGDPKGPALVFSNSLGTDLRLWDPILPYLPKDFRIIRYDKRGHGLSECPSGPYSMGALIRDAEALLDHLNVSNCVFIGLSIGGMIAQGLAAKRLDLVHALVLSNTGAKIGTSQLWQGRIKAVEQGGIEALESAIMERWFSAEFRATPQLDLWRNMLIRQPREGYIGCSAAIAGSDFLAPTSGLRLPCLGIAGSEDGST
;
A
#
# COMPACT_ATOMS: atom_id res chain seq x y z
N ASP A 1 4.76 15.65 -10.65
CA ASP A 1 6.19 15.39 -10.40
C ASP A 1 6.56 15.97 -9.03
N LEU A 2 7.15 15.16 -8.19
CA LEU A 2 7.74 15.58 -6.93
C LEU A 2 9.25 15.81 -7.14
N GLU A 3 9.92 16.50 -6.24
CA GLU A 3 11.37 16.83 -6.40
C GLU A 3 12.26 15.60 -6.59
N HIS A 4 11.87 14.45 -6.00
CA HIS A 4 12.70 13.24 -5.95
C HIS A 4 12.09 12.02 -6.62
N ILE A 5 10.83 12.09 -7.08
CA ILE A 5 10.13 10.98 -7.74
C ILE A 5 8.87 11.46 -8.47
N LYS A 6 8.48 10.73 -9.52
CA LYS A 6 7.20 10.92 -10.22
C LYS A 6 6.20 9.89 -9.72
N LEU A 7 5.11 10.35 -9.12
CA LEU A 7 4.02 9.50 -8.66
C LEU A 7 2.78 9.72 -9.51
N HIS A 8 2.14 8.62 -9.86
CA HIS A 8 0.81 8.61 -10.43
C HIS A 8 -0.22 8.60 -9.31
N TYR A 9 -1.19 9.51 -9.39
CA TYR A 9 -2.30 9.59 -8.45
C TYR A 9 -3.61 9.95 -9.15
N ARG A 10 -4.71 9.74 -8.47
CA ARG A 10 -6.05 10.18 -8.86
C ARG A 10 -6.77 10.82 -7.69
N GLU A 11 -7.57 11.81 -8.01
CA GLU A 11 -8.49 12.46 -7.09
C GLU A 11 -9.92 12.25 -7.57
N ASP A 12 -10.81 11.89 -6.64
CA ASP A 12 -12.25 11.72 -6.85
C ASP A 12 -13.01 12.47 -5.74
N GLY A 13 -14.31 12.68 -5.92
CA GLY A 13 -15.17 13.35 -4.95
C GLY A 13 -15.02 14.87 -4.92
N ASP A 14 -15.27 15.49 -3.77
CA ASP A 14 -15.19 16.95 -3.60
C ASP A 14 -13.75 17.38 -3.28
N PRO A 15 -13.07 18.16 -4.15
CA PRO A 15 -11.69 18.60 -3.90
C PRO A 15 -11.54 19.51 -2.65
N LYS A 16 -12.64 20.03 -2.10
CA LYS A 16 -12.66 20.84 -0.88
C LYS A 16 -13.09 20.05 0.36
N GLY A 17 -13.52 18.81 0.18
CA GLY A 17 -13.96 17.94 1.25
C GLY A 17 -12.81 17.43 2.15
N PRO A 18 -13.14 16.81 3.28
CA PRO A 18 -12.16 16.11 4.10
C PRO A 18 -11.44 15.03 3.29
N ALA A 19 -10.12 14.90 3.47
CA ALA A 19 -9.32 14.02 2.64
C ALA A 19 -9.32 12.57 3.16
N LEU A 20 -9.60 11.62 2.26
CA LEU A 20 -9.35 10.19 2.40
C LEU A 20 -8.18 9.81 1.49
N VAL A 21 -7.11 9.29 2.05
CA VAL A 21 -5.90 8.92 1.30
C VAL A 21 -5.69 7.42 1.34
N PHE A 22 -5.52 6.81 0.18
CA PHE A 22 -5.45 5.36 0.02
C PHE A 22 -4.07 4.90 -0.44
N SER A 23 -3.47 3.99 0.31
CA SER A 23 -2.18 3.37 0.02
C SER A 23 -2.32 1.85 -0.17
N ASN A 24 -1.92 1.38 -1.34
CA ASN A 24 -2.17 0.02 -1.86
C ASN A 24 -1.26 -1.04 -1.23
N SER A 25 -1.66 -2.32 -1.37
CA SER A 25 -0.84 -3.48 -1.05
C SER A 25 0.37 -3.63 -1.98
N LEU A 26 1.33 -4.47 -1.60
CA LEU A 26 2.42 -4.91 -2.46
C LEU A 26 1.86 -5.67 -3.69
N GLY A 27 2.36 -5.36 -4.87
CA GLY A 27 1.90 -6.02 -6.09
C GLY A 27 0.56 -5.50 -6.62
N THR A 28 0.06 -4.36 -6.11
CA THR A 28 -1.18 -3.73 -6.58
C THR A 28 -0.98 -2.24 -6.88
N ASP A 29 -1.87 -1.68 -7.69
CA ASP A 29 -1.93 -0.26 -8.00
C ASP A 29 -3.24 0.39 -7.49
N LEU A 30 -3.41 1.68 -7.76
CA LEU A 30 -4.55 2.47 -7.23
C LEU A 30 -5.93 1.94 -7.64
N ARG A 31 -6.02 1.12 -8.70
CA ARG A 31 -7.28 0.48 -9.13
C ARG A 31 -7.78 -0.57 -8.13
N LEU A 32 -6.93 -1.03 -7.21
CA LEU A 32 -7.34 -1.85 -6.07
C LEU A 32 -8.56 -1.27 -5.36
N TRP A 33 -8.67 0.06 -5.33
CA TRP A 33 -9.69 0.80 -4.60
C TRP A 33 -10.94 1.12 -5.43
N ASP A 34 -10.93 0.87 -6.75
CA ASP A 34 -12.07 1.17 -7.62
C ASP A 34 -13.39 0.55 -7.14
N PRO A 35 -13.42 -0.71 -6.64
CA PRO A 35 -14.67 -1.32 -6.20
C PRO A 35 -15.34 -0.66 -4.99
N ILE A 36 -14.60 0.06 -4.15
CA ILE A 36 -15.16 0.71 -2.98
C ILE A 36 -15.62 2.15 -3.23
N LEU A 37 -15.15 2.78 -4.32
CA LEU A 37 -15.47 4.18 -4.62
C LEU A 37 -16.98 4.50 -4.62
N PRO A 38 -17.86 3.63 -5.18
CA PRO A 38 -19.30 3.89 -5.17
C PRO A 38 -19.94 3.96 -3.79
N TYR A 39 -19.26 3.42 -2.78
CA TYR A 39 -19.74 3.35 -1.40
C TYR A 39 -19.15 4.45 -0.50
N LEU A 40 -18.19 5.22 -1.01
CA LEU A 40 -17.58 6.32 -0.27
C LEU A 40 -18.46 7.58 -0.33
N PRO A 41 -18.47 8.41 0.74
CA PRO A 41 -19.16 9.68 0.74
C PRO A 41 -18.66 10.60 -0.38
N LYS A 42 -19.58 11.25 -1.10
CA LYS A 42 -19.24 12.11 -2.25
C LYS A 42 -18.70 13.48 -1.86
N ASP A 43 -18.91 13.89 -0.64
CA ASP A 43 -18.44 15.14 -0.03
C ASP A 43 -17.01 15.04 0.52
N PHE A 44 -16.34 13.90 0.33
CA PHE A 44 -14.93 13.70 0.68
C PHE A 44 -14.04 13.87 -0.56
N ARG A 45 -12.81 14.36 -0.34
CA ARG A 45 -11.73 14.34 -1.29
C ARG A 45 -11.01 13.00 -1.21
N ILE A 46 -11.10 12.20 -2.24
CA ILE A 46 -10.55 10.84 -2.29
C ILE A 46 -9.26 10.86 -3.09
N ILE A 47 -8.13 10.56 -2.44
CA ILE A 47 -6.81 10.54 -3.06
C ILE A 47 -6.29 9.11 -3.06
N ARG A 48 -5.99 8.59 -4.24
CA ARG A 48 -5.42 7.26 -4.45
C ARG A 48 -4.13 7.40 -5.25
N TYR A 49 -3.09 6.71 -4.87
CA TYR A 49 -1.80 6.82 -5.57
C TYR A 49 -1.12 5.47 -5.75
N ASP A 50 -0.31 5.36 -6.78
CA ASP A 50 0.61 4.26 -6.97
C ASP A 50 1.91 4.57 -6.22
N LYS A 51 2.31 3.68 -5.31
CA LYS A 51 3.61 3.82 -4.63
C LYS A 51 4.75 3.63 -5.64
N ARG A 52 5.95 4.11 -5.33
CA ARG A 52 7.13 3.88 -6.18
C ARG A 52 7.24 2.42 -6.61
N GLY A 53 7.63 2.20 -7.86
CA GLY A 53 7.79 0.87 -8.42
C GLY A 53 6.50 0.10 -8.66
N HIS A 54 5.33 0.77 -8.62
CA HIS A 54 4.03 0.14 -8.88
C HIS A 54 3.17 1.02 -9.80
N GLY A 55 2.24 0.37 -10.50
CA GLY A 55 1.29 1.03 -11.39
C GLY A 55 1.98 1.89 -12.44
N LEU A 56 1.61 3.17 -12.49
CA LEU A 56 2.17 4.16 -13.41
C LEU A 56 3.18 5.12 -12.75
N SER A 57 3.52 4.89 -11.48
CA SER A 57 4.57 5.64 -10.78
C SER A 57 5.95 5.22 -11.25
N GLU A 58 6.92 6.13 -11.09
CA GLU A 58 8.32 5.86 -11.39
C GLU A 58 8.84 4.64 -10.62
N CYS A 59 9.67 3.84 -11.29
CA CYS A 59 10.31 2.66 -10.74
C CYS A 59 11.82 2.85 -10.66
N PRO A 60 12.33 3.55 -9.65
CA PRO A 60 13.78 3.71 -9.48
C PRO A 60 14.44 2.40 -9.10
N SER A 61 15.76 2.31 -9.25
CA SER A 61 16.52 1.14 -8.81
C SER A 61 16.39 0.92 -7.30
N GLY A 62 16.23 -0.35 -6.89
CA GLY A 62 16.19 -0.75 -5.49
C GLY A 62 17.59 -0.90 -4.85
N PRO A 63 17.66 -1.41 -3.61
CA PRO A 63 16.52 -1.72 -2.75
C PRO A 63 15.82 -0.48 -2.21
N TYR A 64 14.52 -0.57 -1.90
CA TYR A 64 13.83 0.54 -1.24
C TYR A 64 13.85 0.37 0.29
N SER A 65 13.68 1.49 1.00
CA SER A 65 13.40 1.51 2.43
C SER A 65 11.97 1.96 2.70
N MET A 66 11.40 1.56 3.83
CA MET A 66 10.09 2.05 4.23
C MET A 66 10.09 3.58 4.42
N GLY A 67 11.20 4.13 4.90
CA GLY A 67 11.39 5.57 5.00
C GLY A 67 11.29 6.30 3.65
N ALA A 68 11.71 5.67 2.55
CA ALA A 68 11.54 6.24 1.21
C ALA A 68 10.06 6.24 0.79
N LEU A 69 9.33 5.15 1.04
CA LEU A 69 7.89 5.05 0.75
C LEU A 69 7.05 6.05 1.57
N ILE A 70 7.41 6.24 2.84
CA ILE A 70 6.78 7.24 3.73
C ILE A 70 7.05 8.66 3.21
N ARG A 71 8.29 8.96 2.81
CA ARG A 71 8.65 10.27 2.24
C ARG A 71 7.90 10.57 0.95
N ASP A 72 7.66 9.56 0.11
CA ASP A 72 6.87 9.72 -1.11
C ASP A 72 5.43 10.11 -0.80
N ALA A 73 4.80 9.40 0.15
CA ALA A 73 3.44 9.72 0.58
C ALA A 73 3.36 11.12 1.21
N GLU A 74 4.32 11.46 2.08
CA GLU A 74 4.45 12.80 2.67
C GLU A 74 4.54 13.88 1.61
N ALA A 75 5.48 13.75 0.67
CA ALA A 75 5.69 14.72 -0.39
C ALA A 75 4.48 14.86 -1.32
N LEU A 76 3.75 13.77 -1.59
CA LEU A 76 2.50 13.81 -2.34
C LEU A 76 1.44 14.62 -1.60
N LEU A 77 1.26 14.39 -0.31
CA LEU A 77 0.25 15.10 0.49
C LEU A 77 0.60 16.59 0.62
N ASP A 78 1.88 16.92 0.86
CA ASP A 78 2.34 18.31 0.89
C ASP A 78 2.13 18.99 -0.48
N HIS A 79 2.43 18.32 -1.59
CA HIS A 79 2.20 18.82 -2.96
C HIS A 79 0.71 19.10 -3.25
N LEU A 80 -0.17 18.26 -2.73
CA LEU A 80 -1.62 18.40 -2.89
C LEU A 80 -2.26 19.33 -1.85
N ASN A 81 -1.46 19.95 -0.99
CA ASN A 81 -1.90 20.78 0.13
C ASN A 81 -2.92 20.04 1.03
N VAL A 82 -2.70 18.76 1.26
CA VAL A 82 -3.52 17.95 2.16
C VAL A 82 -3.01 18.13 3.58
N SER A 83 -3.93 18.44 4.48
CA SER A 83 -3.71 18.40 5.93
C SER A 83 -4.87 17.67 6.58
N ASN A 84 -4.61 17.05 7.73
CA ASN A 84 -5.67 16.47 8.54
C ASN A 84 -6.50 15.38 7.81
N CYS A 85 -5.84 14.42 7.15
CA CYS A 85 -6.51 13.35 6.42
C CYS A 85 -6.78 12.11 7.26
N VAL A 86 -7.74 11.29 6.81
CA VAL A 86 -7.82 9.87 7.18
C VAL A 86 -6.96 9.08 6.20
N PHE A 87 -5.95 8.38 6.70
CA PHE A 87 -5.06 7.59 5.86
C PHE A 87 -5.44 6.10 5.93
N ILE A 88 -5.79 5.53 4.79
CA ILE A 88 -6.25 4.15 4.62
C ILE A 88 -5.12 3.35 3.99
N GLY A 89 -4.61 2.36 4.71
CA GLY A 89 -3.51 1.53 4.24
C GLY A 89 -3.81 0.04 4.26
N LEU A 90 -3.58 -0.63 3.14
CA LEU A 90 -3.66 -2.07 3.00
C LEU A 90 -2.25 -2.68 2.98
N SER A 91 -1.97 -3.62 3.91
CA SER A 91 -0.69 -4.36 3.96
C SER A 91 0.51 -3.39 4.08
N ILE A 92 1.47 -3.38 3.12
CA ILE A 92 2.57 -2.40 3.10
C ILE A 92 2.05 -0.95 3.15
N GLY A 93 0.88 -0.66 2.55
CA GLY A 93 0.24 0.64 2.66
C GLY A 93 -0.13 1.00 4.11
N GLY A 94 -0.49 0.01 4.91
CA GLY A 94 -0.72 0.20 6.35
C GLY A 94 0.57 0.46 7.14
N MET A 95 1.71 -0.10 6.73
CA MET A 95 3.01 0.25 7.31
C MET A 95 3.41 1.70 6.96
N ILE A 96 3.17 2.12 5.72
CA ILE A 96 3.37 3.52 5.29
C ILE A 96 2.49 4.45 6.13
N ALA A 97 1.21 4.10 6.32
CA ALA A 97 0.26 4.86 7.12
C ALA A 97 0.73 5.05 8.57
N GLN A 98 1.18 3.96 9.22
CA GLN A 98 1.71 3.99 10.59
C GLN A 98 2.96 4.87 10.70
N GLY A 99 3.90 4.71 9.76
CA GLY A 99 5.13 5.50 9.75
C GLY A 99 4.89 6.99 9.47
N LEU A 100 3.97 7.31 8.56
CA LEU A 100 3.59 8.70 8.29
C LEU A 100 2.88 9.32 9.48
N ALA A 101 1.93 8.63 10.11
CA ALA A 101 1.25 9.11 11.31
C ALA A 101 2.21 9.36 12.48
N ALA A 102 3.22 8.50 12.66
CA ALA A 102 4.24 8.70 13.69
C ALA A 102 5.15 9.92 13.42
N LYS A 103 5.34 10.27 12.13
CA LYS A 103 6.20 11.39 11.71
C LYS A 103 5.45 12.72 11.60
N ARG A 104 4.21 12.70 11.10
CA ARG A 104 3.45 13.87 10.65
C ARG A 104 2.02 13.85 11.20
N LEU A 105 1.89 14.12 12.50
CA LEU A 105 0.59 14.23 13.18
C LEU A 105 -0.28 15.38 12.64
N ASP A 106 0.32 16.34 11.96
CA ASP A 106 -0.36 17.43 11.27
C ASP A 106 -1.06 16.96 9.97
N LEU A 107 -0.54 15.92 9.34
CA LEU A 107 -1.13 15.36 8.11
C LEU A 107 -2.18 14.29 8.40
N VAL A 108 -1.91 13.38 9.35
CA VAL A 108 -2.75 12.21 9.61
C VAL A 108 -3.45 12.33 10.95
N HIS A 109 -4.78 12.46 10.94
CA HIS A 109 -5.56 12.54 12.17
C HIS A 109 -6.30 11.24 12.52
N ALA A 110 -6.48 10.33 11.57
CA ALA A 110 -7.03 9.00 11.80
C ALA A 110 -6.47 7.97 10.81
N LEU A 111 -6.48 6.72 11.20
CA LEU A 111 -5.99 5.58 10.40
C LEU A 111 -7.09 4.56 10.16
N VAL A 112 -7.09 3.99 8.95
CA VAL A 112 -7.72 2.70 8.66
C VAL A 112 -6.63 1.73 8.24
N LEU A 113 -6.39 0.72 9.06
CA LEU A 113 -5.36 -0.30 8.87
C LEU A 113 -6.02 -1.61 8.47
N SER A 114 -5.89 -1.96 7.20
CA SER A 114 -6.50 -3.17 6.64
C SER A 114 -5.43 -4.21 6.35
N ASN A 115 -5.65 -5.42 6.87
CA ASN A 115 -4.80 -6.58 6.58
C ASN A 115 -3.30 -6.20 6.62
N THR A 116 -2.85 -5.71 7.76
CA THR A 116 -1.51 -5.15 7.97
C THR A 116 -1.03 -5.37 9.40
N GLY A 117 0.19 -5.00 9.67
CA GLY A 117 0.78 -5.05 11.01
C GLY A 117 1.91 -4.04 11.17
N ALA A 118 2.36 -3.81 12.40
CA ALA A 118 3.55 -3.03 12.68
C ALA A 118 4.83 -3.73 12.17
N LYS A 119 4.76 -5.05 12.00
CA LYS A 119 5.79 -5.88 11.39
C LYS A 119 5.11 -7.00 10.61
N ILE A 120 5.46 -7.19 9.36
CA ILE A 120 4.87 -8.20 8.49
C ILE A 120 5.92 -9.25 8.12
N GLY A 121 5.76 -10.46 8.65
CA GLY A 121 6.64 -11.59 8.40
C GLY A 121 8.05 -11.40 8.96
N THR A 122 8.98 -12.22 8.49
CA THR A 122 10.39 -12.19 8.87
C THR A 122 11.26 -11.73 7.69
N SER A 123 12.44 -11.19 7.99
CA SER A 123 13.42 -10.83 6.95
C SER A 123 13.76 -12.04 6.06
N GLN A 124 13.89 -13.22 6.63
CA GLN A 124 14.17 -14.45 5.89
C GLN A 124 13.05 -14.80 4.89
N LEU A 125 11.78 -14.67 5.30
CA LEU A 125 10.63 -14.89 4.41
C LEU A 125 10.69 -13.95 3.20
N TRP A 126 10.94 -12.66 3.45
CA TRP A 126 10.99 -11.64 2.40
C TRP A 126 12.20 -11.83 1.48
N GLN A 127 13.37 -12.21 2.00
CA GLN A 127 14.55 -12.55 1.19
C GLN A 127 14.27 -13.75 0.28
N GLY A 128 13.58 -14.78 0.78
CA GLY A 128 13.16 -15.92 -0.04
C GLY A 128 12.21 -15.49 -1.17
N ARG A 129 11.28 -14.59 -0.89
CA ARG A 129 10.35 -14.05 -1.89
C ARG A 129 11.06 -13.20 -2.95
N ILE A 130 11.99 -12.33 -2.53
CA ILE A 130 12.85 -11.56 -3.44
C ILE A 130 13.60 -12.48 -4.39
N LYS A 131 14.28 -13.51 -3.84
CA LYS A 131 15.03 -14.47 -4.64
C LYS A 131 14.14 -15.22 -5.64
N ALA A 132 12.94 -15.61 -5.25
CA ALA A 132 12.00 -16.27 -6.16
C ALA A 132 11.60 -15.36 -7.33
N VAL A 133 11.35 -14.07 -7.05
CA VAL A 133 11.05 -13.07 -8.10
C VAL A 133 12.27 -12.80 -8.99
N GLU A 134 13.48 -12.76 -8.43
CA GLU A 134 14.71 -12.62 -9.20
C GLU A 134 14.96 -13.80 -10.17
N GLN A 135 14.50 -14.98 -9.83
CA GLN A 135 14.69 -16.18 -10.64
C GLN A 135 13.59 -16.40 -11.67
N GLY A 136 12.35 -16.16 -11.28
CA GLY A 136 11.17 -16.55 -12.08
C GLY A 136 10.14 -15.46 -12.34
N GLY A 137 10.46 -14.18 -12.06
CA GLY A 137 9.50 -13.10 -12.18
C GLY A 137 8.44 -13.11 -11.06
N ILE A 138 7.53 -12.16 -11.10
CA ILE A 138 6.38 -12.09 -10.18
C ILE A 138 5.47 -13.30 -10.41
N GLU A 139 5.41 -13.79 -11.62
CA GLU A 139 4.63 -14.96 -12.07
C GLU A 139 4.95 -16.21 -11.26
N ALA A 140 6.21 -16.38 -10.82
CA ALA A 140 6.61 -17.51 -9.98
C ALA A 140 5.91 -17.56 -8.62
N LEU A 141 5.39 -16.42 -8.16
CA LEU A 141 4.67 -16.29 -6.88
C LEU A 141 3.16 -16.14 -7.04
N GLU A 142 2.65 -15.98 -8.26
CA GLU A 142 1.28 -15.58 -8.54
C GLU A 142 0.25 -16.46 -7.81
N SER A 143 0.30 -17.77 -8.01
CA SER A 143 -0.65 -18.70 -7.41
C SER A 143 -0.65 -18.62 -5.88
N ALA A 144 0.54 -18.65 -5.27
CA ALA A 144 0.68 -18.58 -3.81
C ALA A 144 0.21 -17.21 -3.23
N ILE A 145 0.33 -16.14 -4.02
CA ILE A 145 -0.17 -14.81 -3.63
C ILE A 145 -1.69 -14.78 -3.71
N MET A 146 -2.29 -15.32 -4.77
CA MET A 146 -3.75 -15.38 -4.90
C MET A 146 -4.39 -16.21 -3.79
N GLU A 147 -3.75 -17.31 -3.39
CA GLU A 147 -4.21 -18.12 -2.25
C GLU A 147 -4.21 -17.37 -0.92
N ARG A 148 -3.27 -16.47 -0.73
CA ARG A 148 -3.18 -15.66 0.50
C ARG A 148 -4.14 -14.47 0.52
N TRP A 149 -4.46 -13.93 -0.66
CA TRP A 149 -5.27 -12.73 -0.77
C TRP A 149 -6.76 -13.03 -0.77
N PHE A 150 -7.16 -14.18 -1.31
CA PHE A 150 -8.56 -14.46 -1.61
C PHE A 150 -8.99 -15.83 -1.10
N SER A 151 -10.25 -15.88 -0.60
CA SER A 151 -10.90 -17.14 -0.22
C SER A 151 -10.99 -18.10 -1.41
N ALA A 152 -11.16 -19.40 -1.11
CA ALA A 152 -11.34 -20.41 -2.14
C ALA A 152 -12.56 -20.11 -3.03
N GLU A 153 -13.65 -19.60 -2.44
CA GLU A 153 -14.85 -19.19 -3.16
C GLU A 153 -14.56 -18.07 -4.16
N PHE A 154 -13.89 -16.99 -3.74
CA PHE A 154 -13.54 -15.89 -4.64
C PHE A 154 -12.60 -16.36 -5.76
N ARG A 155 -11.63 -17.23 -5.43
CA ARG A 155 -10.67 -17.78 -6.41
C ARG A 155 -11.34 -18.62 -7.52
N ALA A 156 -12.54 -19.14 -7.29
CA ALA A 156 -13.33 -19.85 -8.28
C ALA A 156 -14.09 -18.92 -9.23
N THR A 157 -14.03 -17.61 -9.03
CA THR A 157 -14.74 -16.63 -9.88
C THR A 157 -13.84 -16.05 -10.99
N PRO A 158 -14.42 -15.61 -12.12
CA PRO A 158 -13.66 -14.94 -13.18
C PRO A 158 -13.01 -13.62 -12.74
N GLN A 159 -13.47 -13.00 -11.64
CA GLN A 159 -12.89 -11.78 -11.12
C GLN A 159 -11.42 -11.97 -10.67
N LEU A 160 -11.00 -13.18 -10.33
CA LEU A 160 -9.62 -13.45 -9.95
C LEU A 160 -8.62 -13.03 -11.03
N ASP A 161 -8.98 -13.14 -12.31
CA ASP A 161 -8.08 -12.79 -13.41
C ASP A 161 -7.70 -11.30 -13.44
N LEU A 162 -8.57 -10.42 -12.93
CA LEU A 162 -8.25 -8.99 -12.79
C LEU A 162 -7.10 -8.78 -11.81
N TRP A 163 -7.11 -9.48 -10.69
CA TRP A 163 -6.10 -9.39 -9.63
C TRP A 163 -4.79 -10.05 -10.03
N ARG A 164 -4.85 -11.18 -10.73
CA ARG A 164 -3.68 -11.80 -11.36
C ARG A 164 -3.00 -10.84 -12.32
N ASN A 165 -3.77 -10.28 -13.26
CA ASN A 165 -3.27 -9.33 -14.24
C ASN A 165 -2.70 -8.07 -13.59
N MET A 166 -3.30 -7.57 -12.51
CA MET A 166 -2.78 -6.44 -11.75
C MET A 166 -1.42 -6.78 -11.15
N LEU A 167 -1.29 -7.96 -10.51
CA LEU A 167 -0.06 -8.41 -9.87
C LEU A 167 1.09 -8.60 -10.86
N ILE A 168 0.89 -9.40 -11.91
CA ILE A 168 1.97 -9.79 -12.83
C ILE A 168 2.44 -8.65 -13.73
N ARG A 169 1.65 -7.58 -13.85
CA ARG A 169 2.01 -6.38 -14.61
C ARG A 169 2.75 -5.32 -13.79
N GLN A 170 2.99 -5.56 -12.50
CA GLN A 170 3.80 -4.63 -11.72
C GLN A 170 5.28 -4.74 -12.13
N PRO A 171 6.03 -3.63 -12.11
CA PRO A 171 7.47 -3.66 -12.33
C PRO A 171 8.17 -4.60 -11.36
N ARG A 172 8.94 -5.53 -11.87
CA ARG A 172 9.69 -6.52 -11.09
C ARG A 172 10.62 -5.88 -10.06
N GLU A 173 11.37 -4.86 -10.47
CA GLU A 173 12.27 -4.10 -9.62
C GLU A 173 11.53 -3.40 -8.49
N GLY A 174 10.34 -2.87 -8.79
CA GLY A 174 9.47 -2.22 -7.81
C GLY A 174 8.94 -3.19 -6.76
N TYR A 175 8.52 -4.39 -7.20
CA TYR A 175 8.07 -5.44 -6.30
C TYR A 175 9.20 -5.89 -5.36
N ILE A 176 10.41 -6.13 -5.90
CA ILE A 176 11.62 -6.49 -5.15
C ILE A 176 11.98 -5.37 -4.17
N GLY A 177 12.00 -4.11 -4.63
CA GLY A 177 12.34 -2.96 -3.81
C GLY A 177 11.39 -2.78 -2.63
N CYS A 178 10.07 -2.90 -2.85
CA CYS A 178 9.08 -2.84 -1.79
C CYS A 178 9.14 -4.04 -0.84
N SER A 179 9.47 -5.24 -1.35
CA SER A 179 9.71 -6.42 -0.50
C SER A 179 10.90 -6.21 0.43
N ALA A 180 11.97 -5.59 -0.05
CA ALA A 180 13.12 -5.20 0.77
C ALA A 180 12.76 -4.16 1.84
N ALA A 181 11.89 -3.19 1.50
CA ALA A 181 11.38 -2.21 2.45
C ALA A 181 10.61 -2.88 3.61
N ILE A 182 9.77 -3.88 3.32
CA ILE A 182 9.05 -4.64 4.36
C ILE A 182 10.05 -5.46 5.20
N ALA A 183 10.98 -6.16 4.55
CA ALA A 183 11.98 -7.01 5.22
C ALA A 183 12.81 -6.24 6.27
N GLY A 184 13.11 -4.97 5.99
CA GLY A 184 13.91 -4.08 6.84
C GLY A 184 13.12 -3.27 7.85
N SER A 185 11.81 -3.50 7.98
CA SER A 185 10.93 -2.64 8.78
C SER A 185 10.41 -3.30 10.05
N ASP A 186 10.40 -2.53 11.14
CA ASP A 186 9.75 -2.86 12.40
C ASP A 186 9.18 -1.57 13.01
N PHE A 187 7.85 -1.49 13.03
CA PHE A 187 7.11 -0.34 13.54
C PHE A 187 6.46 -0.60 14.91
N LEU A 188 6.82 -1.68 15.61
CA LEU A 188 6.23 -2.00 16.92
C LEU A 188 6.35 -0.83 17.89
N ALA A 189 7.55 -0.25 18.03
CA ALA A 189 7.78 0.87 18.95
C ALA A 189 7.04 2.16 18.51
N PRO A 190 7.20 2.68 17.27
CA PRO A 190 6.49 3.90 16.87
C PRO A 190 4.97 3.72 16.86
N THR A 191 4.44 2.56 16.45
CA THR A 191 3.01 2.30 16.43
C THR A 191 2.39 2.27 17.82
N SER A 192 3.08 1.70 18.82
CA SER A 192 2.61 1.68 20.19
C SER A 192 2.47 3.08 20.83
N GLY A 193 3.17 4.07 20.27
CA GLY A 193 3.09 5.47 20.67
C GLY A 193 1.95 6.27 20.04
N LEU A 194 1.28 5.75 19.01
CA LEU A 194 0.19 6.46 18.33
C LEU A 194 -1.01 6.66 19.26
N ARG A 195 -1.64 7.84 19.18
CA ARG A 195 -2.80 8.24 20.01
C ARG A 195 -3.94 8.85 19.18
N LEU A 196 -3.99 8.56 17.89
CA LEU A 196 -5.05 8.99 16.99
C LEU A 196 -6.09 7.87 16.82
N PRO A 197 -7.33 8.20 16.40
CA PRO A 197 -8.35 7.20 16.08
C PRO A 197 -7.83 6.20 15.04
N CYS A 198 -8.04 4.92 15.28
CA CYS A 198 -7.60 3.85 14.39
C CYS A 198 -8.69 2.79 14.25
N LEU A 199 -9.06 2.46 13.01
CA LEU A 199 -9.89 1.33 12.66
C LEU A 199 -9.01 0.21 12.09
N GLY A 200 -9.04 -0.98 12.72
CA GLY A 200 -8.44 -2.19 12.19
C GLY A 200 -9.45 -3.00 11.39
N ILE A 201 -9.06 -3.46 10.20
CA ILE A 201 -9.85 -4.37 9.37
C ILE A 201 -8.99 -5.60 9.07
N ALA A 202 -9.49 -6.79 9.35
CA ALA A 202 -8.81 -8.04 9.06
C ALA A 202 -9.76 -9.01 8.36
N GLY A 203 -9.30 -9.64 7.30
CA GLY A 203 -10.01 -10.75 6.67
C GLY A 203 -9.85 -12.04 7.49
N SER A 204 -10.93 -12.77 7.70
CA SER A 204 -10.90 -14.03 8.46
C SER A 204 -10.06 -15.13 7.79
N GLU A 205 -9.85 -15.03 6.49
CA GLU A 205 -9.06 -15.97 5.68
C GLU A 205 -7.74 -15.35 5.18
N ASP A 206 -7.31 -14.22 5.76
CA ASP A 206 -6.03 -13.60 5.37
C ASP A 206 -4.85 -14.46 5.82
N GLY A 207 -4.08 -14.96 4.86
CA GLY A 207 -2.85 -15.70 5.10
C GLY A 207 -1.56 -14.88 4.98
N SER A 208 -1.68 -13.56 4.88
CA SER A 208 -0.55 -12.66 4.58
C SER A 208 -0.07 -11.84 5.76
N THR A 209 -0.97 -11.50 6.69
CA THR A 209 -0.69 -10.60 7.83
C THR A 209 -1.31 -11.10 9.12
#